data_880bdf8b233fcddb9541df4043905f5e
#
_entry.id   880bdf8b233fcddb9541df4043905f5e
#
_cell.length_a   1.000
_cell.length_b   1.000
_cell.length_c   1.000
_cell.angle_alpha   90.00
_cell.angle_beta   90.00
_cell.angle_gamma   90.00
#
_symmetry.space_group_name_H-M   'P 1'
#
loop_
_entity.id
_entity.type
_entity.pdbx_description
1 polymer ?
#
loop_
_entity_poly.entity_id
_entity_poly.type
_entity_poly.pdbx_seq_one_letter_code
_entity_poly.pdbx_strand_id
1 'polypeptide(L)'
;MKFAATMSLATALAGMLVGAANADQLADIKARGKLICGTLGTAEPFSFQHPQTRQIVGYDVDICQKVADSLGVSLELKPIAVEARIPELIQGRVDILAANLGYTPERAQQIDFSYSYFVSQQKVMVTKESGLTTLDQLGGKKITALKGSTSEQGVRRLIPTAETVTFQDTSAAYLALVQDKVDAFCASELLLVKLRQQSAARVPLAMIEASLFVEPWGLGLRKGETALKDHVNGVLAKLSASGEIDQVFSKWLGEGTVFNIKRDFAIEEIKG
;
A
#
# COMPACT_ATOMS: atom_id res chain seq x y z
N MET A 1 -32.65 -32.63 -74.08
CA MET A 1 -31.51 -33.00 -73.21
C MET A 1 -30.81 -31.73 -72.79
N LYS A 2 -31.02 -31.29 -71.54
CA LYS A 2 -30.36 -30.06 -70.98
C LYS A 2 -29.59 -30.53 -69.74
N PHE A 3 -28.26 -30.44 -69.78
CA PHE A 3 -27.38 -30.72 -68.66
C PHE A 3 -27.31 -29.47 -67.77
N ALA A 4 -27.70 -29.63 -66.52
CA ALA A 4 -27.51 -28.59 -65.52
C ALA A 4 -26.18 -28.90 -64.79
N ALA A 5 -25.20 -27.96 -64.81
CA ALA A 5 -23.96 -28.00 -64.07
C ALA A 5 -24.16 -27.35 -62.70
N THR A 6 -24.08 -28.11 -61.68
CA THR A 6 -24.08 -27.63 -60.30
C THR A 6 -22.63 -27.20 -59.86
N MET A 7 -22.50 -25.92 -59.64
CA MET A 7 -21.25 -25.30 -59.17
C MET A 7 -21.26 -25.25 -57.61
N SER A 8 -20.46 -26.11 -56.99
CA SER A 8 -20.28 -26.12 -55.51
C SER A 8 -19.35 -25.02 -55.10
N LEU A 9 -19.89 -24.06 -54.34
CA LEU A 9 -19.13 -22.96 -53.71
C LEU A 9 -18.61 -23.44 -52.37
N ALA A 10 -17.31 -23.76 -52.28
CA ALA A 10 -16.62 -24.10 -51.04
C ALA A 10 -16.23 -22.81 -50.30
N THR A 11 -16.99 -22.43 -49.28
CA THR A 11 -16.69 -21.31 -48.41
C THR A 11 -15.61 -21.75 -47.39
N ALA A 12 -14.38 -21.31 -47.60
CA ALA A 12 -13.30 -21.46 -46.63
C ALA A 12 -13.49 -20.50 -45.45
N LEU A 13 -13.91 -21.03 -44.31
CA LEU A 13 -14.00 -20.30 -43.05
C LEU A 13 -12.58 -20.19 -42.45
N ALA A 14 -11.89 -19.09 -42.77
CA ALA A 14 -10.64 -18.75 -42.10
C ALA A 14 -10.95 -18.32 -40.67
N GLY A 15 -10.80 -19.24 -39.71
CA GLY A 15 -10.86 -18.93 -38.27
C GLY A 15 -9.71 -18.04 -37.91
N MET A 16 -9.95 -16.73 -37.69
CA MET A 16 -9.05 -15.84 -36.98
C MET A 16 -9.00 -16.30 -35.54
N LEU A 17 -7.93 -17.01 -35.16
CA LEU A 17 -7.49 -17.13 -33.79
C LEU A 17 -7.07 -15.73 -33.33
N VAL A 18 -8.00 -14.97 -32.75
CA VAL A 18 -7.66 -13.81 -31.96
C VAL A 18 -6.99 -14.37 -30.70
N GLY A 19 -5.67 -14.55 -30.77
CA GLY A 19 -4.87 -14.77 -29.58
C GLY A 19 -5.18 -13.62 -28.63
N ALA A 20 -5.70 -13.91 -27.44
CA ALA A 20 -5.72 -12.95 -26.35
C ALA A 20 -4.28 -12.48 -26.16
N ALA A 21 -3.95 -11.32 -26.71
CA ALA A 21 -2.72 -10.63 -26.38
C ALA A 21 -2.81 -10.37 -24.87
N ASN A 22 -2.14 -11.18 -24.06
CA ASN A 22 -1.85 -10.79 -22.68
C ASN A 22 -1.17 -9.45 -22.82
N ALA A 23 -1.85 -8.38 -22.44
CA ALA A 23 -1.27 -7.06 -22.38
C ALA A 23 -0.08 -7.16 -21.44
N ASP A 24 1.14 -7.12 -21.98
CA ASP A 24 2.36 -7.11 -21.19
C ASP A 24 2.52 -5.70 -20.65
N GLN A 25 2.03 -5.46 -19.44
CA GLN A 25 2.09 -4.15 -18.78
C GLN A 25 3.52 -3.62 -18.72
N LEU A 26 4.52 -4.49 -18.59
CA LEU A 26 5.92 -4.11 -18.59
C LEU A 26 6.33 -3.52 -19.94
N ALA A 27 5.90 -4.12 -21.05
CA ALA A 27 6.13 -3.59 -22.40
C ALA A 27 5.41 -2.25 -22.60
N ASP A 28 4.17 -2.13 -22.14
CA ASP A 28 3.39 -0.88 -22.24
C ASP A 28 4.04 0.28 -21.48
N ILE A 29 4.54 0.02 -20.24
CA ILE A 29 5.26 1.02 -19.44
C ILE A 29 6.50 1.49 -20.17
N LYS A 30 7.31 0.58 -20.73
CA LYS A 30 8.51 0.90 -21.50
C LYS A 30 8.18 1.68 -22.76
N ALA A 31 7.18 1.27 -23.52
CA ALA A 31 6.76 1.95 -24.75
C ALA A 31 6.24 3.36 -24.46
N ARG A 32 5.52 3.55 -23.35
CA ARG A 32 5.01 4.85 -22.90
C ARG A 32 6.14 5.76 -22.33
N GLY A 33 7.29 5.19 -21.94
CA GLY A 33 8.40 5.91 -21.32
C GLY A 33 8.11 6.43 -19.92
N LYS A 34 7.12 5.86 -19.23
CA LYS A 34 6.64 6.36 -17.93
C LYS A 34 6.05 5.24 -17.08
N LEU A 35 6.42 5.22 -15.78
CA LEU A 35 5.82 4.41 -14.73
C LEU A 35 4.88 5.30 -13.89
N ILE A 36 3.60 4.92 -13.78
CA ILE A 36 2.62 5.61 -12.93
C ILE A 36 2.52 4.85 -11.60
N CYS A 37 3.04 5.45 -10.54
CA CYS A 37 3.02 4.87 -9.19
C CYS A 37 1.92 5.52 -8.34
N GLY A 38 0.94 4.71 -7.88
CA GLY A 38 -0.06 5.13 -6.92
C GLY A 38 0.54 5.18 -5.52
N THR A 39 0.36 6.31 -4.82
CA THR A 39 0.86 6.53 -3.47
C THR A 39 -0.12 7.33 -2.62
N LEU A 40 0.03 7.37 -1.29
CA LEU A 40 -0.96 8.05 -0.44
C LEU A 40 -0.80 9.59 -0.46
N GLY A 41 0.42 10.09 -0.51
CA GLY A 41 0.70 11.54 -0.51
C GLY A 41 0.47 12.26 0.83
N THR A 42 -0.02 11.58 1.84
CA THR A 42 -0.34 12.13 3.18
C THR A 42 0.22 11.31 4.33
N ALA A 43 1.02 10.26 4.03
CA ALA A 43 1.52 9.28 4.99
C ALA A 43 3.03 9.41 5.19
N GLU A 44 3.47 10.36 6.02
CA GLU A 44 4.89 10.48 6.41
C GLU A 44 5.28 9.29 7.30
N PRO A 45 6.44 8.66 7.08
CA PRO A 45 7.54 9.01 6.17
C PRO A 45 7.47 8.31 4.79
N PHE A 46 6.40 7.62 4.45
CA PHE A 46 6.30 6.77 3.26
C PHE A 46 6.00 7.57 1.99
N SER A 47 4.95 8.39 2.01
CA SER A 47 4.63 9.31 0.91
C SER A 47 3.87 10.50 1.45
N PHE A 48 4.46 11.69 1.38
CA PHE A 48 3.88 12.91 1.92
C PHE A 48 4.37 14.13 1.15
N GLN A 49 3.63 15.23 1.27
CA GLN A 49 4.03 16.48 0.65
C GLN A 49 5.12 17.16 1.48
N HIS A 50 6.30 17.36 0.87
CA HIS A 50 7.41 18.04 1.51
C HIS A 50 7.05 19.51 1.81
N PRO A 51 7.24 19.99 3.05
CA PRO A 51 6.73 21.31 3.47
C PRO A 51 7.23 22.48 2.61
N GLN A 52 8.50 22.47 2.19
CA GLN A 52 9.11 23.55 1.43
C GLN A 52 8.91 23.42 -0.08
N THR A 53 9.17 22.22 -0.64
CA THR A 53 9.15 22.01 -2.10
C THR A 53 7.77 21.68 -2.64
N ARG A 54 6.83 21.29 -1.78
CA ARG A 54 5.48 20.82 -2.12
C ARG A 54 5.44 19.55 -2.97
N GLN A 55 6.58 18.95 -3.24
CA GLN A 55 6.68 17.67 -3.95
C GLN A 55 6.28 16.51 -3.03
N ILE A 56 5.74 15.45 -3.62
CA ILE A 56 5.51 14.20 -2.89
C ILE A 56 6.85 13.48 -2.77
N VAL A 57 7.23 13.17 -1.54
CA VAL A 57 8.49 12.50 -1.19
C VAL A 57 8.23 11.41 -0.15
N GLY A 58 9.19 10.52 0.08
CA GLY A 58 9.11 9.50 1.13
C GLY A 58 9.71 8.16 0.70
N TYR A 59 9.67 7.22 1.63
CA TYR A 59 10.22 5.88 1.43
C TYR A 59 9.57 5.16 0.23
N ASP A 60 8.23 5.16 0.14
CA ASP A 60 7.48 4.57 -0.97
C ASP A 60 7.81 5.25 -2.30
N VAL A 61 8.02 6.57 -2.29
CA VAL A 61 8.39 7.34 -3.48
C VAL A 61 9.77 6.96 -3.99
N ASP A 62 10.75 6.85 -3.09
CA ASP A 62 12.10 6.42 -3.44
C ASP A 62 12.10 4.99 -4.01
N ILE A 63 11.29 4.07 -3.47
CA ILE A 63 11.12 2.72 -4.03
C ILE A 63 10.51 2.76 -5.43
N CYS A 64 9.45 3.58 -5.67
CA CYS A 64 8.90 3.77 -7.01
C CYS A 64 9.96 4.32 -7.99
N GLN A 65 10.79 5.26 -7.54
CA GLN A 65 11.86 5.82 -8.37
C GLN A 65 12.88 4.75 -8.77
N LYS A 66 13.28 3.86 -7.84
CA LYS A 66 14.17 2.74 -8.14
C LYS A 66 13.60 1.79 -9.18
N VAL A 67 12.29 1.53 -9.14
CA VAL A 67 11.62 0.73 -10.17
C VAL A 67 11.63 1.46 -11.52
N ALA A 68 11.27 2.75 -11.55
CA ALA A 68 11.27 3.55 -12.78
C ALA A 68 12.68 3.64 -13.41
N ASP A 69 13.71 3.91 -12.59
CA ASP A 69 15.11 3.99 -13.02
C ASP A 69 15.57 2.66 -13.65
N SER A 70 15.19 1.54 -13.05
CA SER A 70 15.55 0.21 -13.56
C SER A 70 14.90 -0.13 -14.90
N LEU A 71 13.76 0.51 -15.20
CA LEU A 71 13.05 0.40 -16.49
C LEU A 71 13.55 1.41 -17.54
N GLY A 72 14.35 2.39 -17.12
CA GLY A 72 14.79 3.50 -17.98
C GLY A 72 13.66 4.46 -18.36
N VAL A 73 12.65 4.63 -17.49
CA VAL A 73 11.48 5.46 -17.74
C VAL A 73 11.33 6.55 -16.67
N SER A 74 10.53 7.57 -16.96
CA SER A 74 10.18 8.61 -15.98
C SER A 74 9.18 8.09 -14.95
N LEU A 75 9.21 8.64 -13.72
CA LEU A 75 8.23 8.38 -12.69
C LEU A 75 7.13 9.44 -12.70
N GLU A 76 5.86 8.99 -12.69
CA GLU A 76 4.71 9.82 -12.38
C GLU A 76 4.08 9.32 -11.06
N LEU A 77 3.95 10.21 -10.07
CA LEU A 77 3.28 9.91 -8.81
C LEU A 77 1.80 10.30 -8.88
N LYS A 78 0.93 9.37 -8.48
CA LYS A 78 -0.51 9.63 -8.39
C LYS A 78 -0.98 9.44 -6.95
N PRO A 79 -1.22 10.55 -6.21
CA PRO A 79 -1.81 10.47 -4.86
C PRO A 79 -3.23 9.90 -4.93
N ILE A 80 -3.51 8.92 -4.07
CA ILE A 80 -4.80 8.23 -3.99
C ILE A 80 -5.21 7.99 -2.53
N ALA A 81 -6.51 7.94 -2.29
CA ALA A 81 -7.04 7.59 -0.97
C ALA A 81 -6.81 6.10 -0.63
N VAL A 82 -6.77 5.79 0.66
CA VAL A 82 -6.52 4.42 1.15
C VAL A 82 -7.50 3.41 0.55
N GLU A 83 -8.78 3.73 0.51
CA GLU A 83 -9.84 2.87 -0.03
C GLU A 83 -9.80 2.74 -1.55
N ALA A 84 -9.21 3.71 -2.26
CA ALA A 84 -9.15 3.72 -3.72
C ALA A 84 -7.95 2.95 -4.29
N ARG A 85 -6.97 2.55 -3.47
CA ARG A 85 -5.73 1.91 -3.93
C ARG A 85 -5.95 0.75 -4.89
N ILE A 86 -6.65 -0.29 -4.44
CA ILE A 86 -6.89 -1.50 -5.25
C ILE A 86 -7.80 -1.19 -6.47
N PRO A 87 -8.92 -0.46 -6.34
CA PRO A 87 -9.71 -0.03 -7.51
C PRO A 87 -8.91 0.73 -8.58
N GLU A 88 -8.07 1.68 -8.20
CA GLU A 88 -7.24 2.46 -9.15
C GLU A 88 -6.24 1.56 -9.90
N LEU A 89 -5.64 0.58 -9.20
CA LEU A 89 -4.73 -0.39 -9.81
C LEU A 89 -5.45 -1.32 -10.79
N ILE A 90 -6.58 -1.92 -10.38
CA ILE A 90 -7.35 -2.86 -11.22
C ILE A 90 -7.86 -2.17 -12.49
N GLN A 91 -8.26 -0.89 -12.38
CA GLN A 91 -8.73 -0.10 -13.51
C GLN A 91 -7.58 0.41 -14.41
N GLY A 92 -6.33 0.08 -14.10
CA GLY A 92 -5.17 0.51 -14.88
C GLY A 92 -4.86 2.00 -14.83
N ARG A 93 -5.38 2.71 -13.82
CA ARG A 93 -5.10 4.14 -13.64
C ARG A 93 -3.74 4.40 -12.99
N VAL A 94 -3.17 3.38 -12.39
CA VAL A 94 -1.77 3.30 -11.94
C VAL A 94 -1.19 1.96 -12.38
N ASP A 95 0.12 1.91 -12.53
CA ASP A 95 0.85 0.70 -12.93
C ASP A 95 1.20 -0.17 -11.72
N ILE A 96 1.67 0.47 -10.66
CA ILE A 96 2.02 -0.14 -9.38
C ILE A 96 1.47 0.69 -8.23
N LEU A 97 1.37 0.08 -7.05
CA LEU A 97 1.05 0.74 -5.79
C LEU A 97 2.23 0.64 -4.83
N ALA A 98 2.76 1.77 -4.40
CA ALA A 98 3.59 1.89 -3.21
C ALA A 98 2.87 2.85 -2.26
N ALA A 99 2.03 2.30 -1.38
CA ALA A 99 1.02 3.08 -0.69
C ALA A 99 0.64 2.48 0.67
N ASN A 100 1.62 2.08 1.48
CA ASN A 100 1.39 1.42 2.77
C ASN A 100 0.42 0.21 2.61
N LEU A 101 0.69 -0.63 1.59
CA LEU A 101 -0.25 -1.68 1.20
C LEU A 101 0.08 -3.01 1.90
N GLY A 102 -0.56 -3.26 3.04
CA GLY A 102 -0.46 -4.52 3.75
C GLY A 102 -1.04 -5.69 2.95
N TYR A 103 -0.35 -6.82 3.00
CA TYR A 103 -0.84 -8.06 2.43
C TYR A 103 -2.01 -8.60 3.25
N THR A 104 -3.05 -9.06 2.55
CA THR A 104 -4.06 -9.97 3.10
C THR A 104 -4.45 -11.01 2.05
N PRO A 105 -4.89 -12.23 2.44
CA PRO A 105 -5.37 -13.24 1.50
C PRO A 105 -6.49 -12.72 0.57
N GLU A 106 -7.40 -11.88 1.09
CA GLU A 106 -8.50 -11.31 0.33
C GLU A 106 -8.01 -10.34 -0.75
N ARG A 107 -6.99 -9.51 -0.42
CA ARG A 107 -6.35 -8.61 -1.40
C ARG A 107 -5.58 -9.41 -2.44
N ALA A 108 -4.89 -10.47 -2.04
CA ALA A 108 -4.13 -11.34 -2.94
C ALA A 108 -5.02 -12.10 -3.96
N GLN A 109 -6.32 -12.23 -3.71
CA GLN A 109 -7.27 -12.70 -4.71
C GLN A 109 -7.51 -11.68 -5.83
N GLN A 110 -7.40 -10.39 -5.55
CA GLN A 110 -7.73 -9.30 -6.46
C GLN A 110 -6.52 -8.75 -7.21
N ILE A 111 -5.36 -8.70 -6.55
CA ILE A 111 -4.10 -8.13 -7.06
C ILE A 111 -2.94 -9.06 -6.75
N ASP A 112 -1.80 -8.85 -7.41
CA ASP A 112 -0.54 -9.48 -7.01
C ASP A 112 0.27 -8.53 -6.11
N PHE A 113 1.13 -9.13 -5.29
CA PHE A 113 2.08 -8.43 -4.43
C PHE A 113 3.51 -8.75 -4.84
N SER A 114 4.39 -7.77 -4.74
CA SER A 114 5.83 -7.98 -4.80
C SER A 114 6.34 -8.69 -3.55
N TYR A 115 7.64 -8.88 -3.47
CA TYR A 115 8.33 -9.14 -2.20
C TYR A 115 7.97 -8.05 -1.18
N SER A 116 8.02 -8.43 0.10
CA SER A 116 7.86 -7.46 1.19
C SER A 116 9.00 -6.45 1.13
N TYR A 117 8.66 -5.15 1.10
CA TYR A 117 9.64 -4.06 1.16
C TYR A 117 9.58 -3.30 2.48
N PHE A 118 8.58 -3.60 3.29
CA PHE A 118 8.40 -3.07 4.64
C PHE A 118 7.59 -4.04 5.50
N VAL A 119 7.82 -4.03 6.83
CA VAL A 119 7.00 -4.74 7.81
C VAL A 119 6.46 -3.73 8.81
N SER A 120 5.13 -3.70 8.95
CA SER A 120 4.43 -2.73 9.77
C SER A 120 3.76 -3.38 10.97
N GLN A 121 3.94 -2.81 12.14
CA GLN A 121 3.12 -3.11 13.31
C GLN A 121 1.85 -2.24 13.26
N GLN A 122 0.70 -2.87 13.43
CA GLN A 122 -0.56 -2.16 13.62
C GLN A 122 -0.83 -2.03 15.12
N LYS A 123 -0.90 -0.80 15.60
CA LYS A 123 -1.06 -0.48 17.02
C LYS A 123 -2.31 0.35 17.26
N VAL A 124 -2.62 0.53 18.53
CA VAL A 124 -3.76 1.32 18.97
C VAL A 124 -3.28 2.49 19.82
N MET A 125 -3.69 3.69 19.44
CA MET A 125 -3.44 4.94 20.16
C MET A 125 -4.71 5.37 20.90
N VAL A 126 -4.51 5.87 22.11
CA VAL A 126 -5.56 6.32 23.02
C VAL A 126 -5.17 7.64 23.67
N THR A 127 -6.08 8.38 24.28
CA THR A 127 -5.73 9.47 25.18
C THR A 127 -5.17 8.90 26.48
N LYS A 128 -4.18 9.57 27.09
CA LYS A 128 -3.65 9.13 28.41
C LYS A 128 -4.73 9.17 29.50
N GLU A 129 -5.68 10.09 29.37
CA GLU A 129 -6.78 10.26 30.30
C GLU A 129 -7.76 9.08 30.30
N SER A 130 -7.88 8.37 29.17
CA SER A 130 -8.75 7.19 29.08
C SER A 130 -8.36 6.04 30.02
N GLY A 131 -7.09 5.98 30.47
CA GLY A 131 -6.55 4.89 31.29
C GLY A 131 -6.48 3.53 30.57
N LEU A 132 -6.74 3.47 29.27
CA LEU A 132 -6.66 2.23 28.48
C LEU A 132 -5.18 1.90 28.21
N THR A 133 -4.73 0.72 28.59
CA THR A 133 -3.34 0.28 28.49
C THR A 133 -3.14 -1.07 27.81
N THR A 134 -4.22 -1.84 27.63
CA THR A 134 -4.17 -3.18 27.04
C THR A 134 -5.26 -3.34 25.96
N LEU A 135 -5.03 -4.26 25.02
CA LEU A 135 -5.99 -4.56 23.95
C LEU A 135 -7.31 -5.14 24.47
N ASP A 136 -7.28 -5.90 25.57
CA ASP A 136 -8.48 -6.51 26.16
C ASP A 136 -9.48 -5.46 26.69
N GLN A 137 -9.00 -4.27 27.05
CA GLN A 137 -9.85 -3.16 27.51
C GLN A 137 -10.62 -2.47 26.37
N LEU A 138 -10.35 -2.83 25.12
CA LEU A 138 -10.94 -2.20 23.95
C LEU A 138 -12.32 -2.79 23.57
N GLY A 139 -12.76 -3.88 24.20
CA GLY A 139 -14.10 -4.42 24.02
C GLY A 139 -15.17 -3.39 24.36
N GLY A 140 -16.17 -3.22 23.48
CA GLY A 140 -17.26 -2.24 23.65
C GLY A 140 -16.84 -0.78 23.42
N LYS A 141 -15.56 -0.50 23.07
CA LYS A 141 -15.07 0.84 22.79
C LYS A 141 -15.26 1.21 21.33
N LYS A 142 -15.31 2.52 21.05
CA LYS A 142 -15.30 3.07 19.70
C LYS A 142 -13.88 3.19 19.21
N ILE A 143 -13.49 2.37 18.24
CA ILE A 143 -12.16 2.36 17.67
C ILE A 143 -12.21 2.89 16.25
N THR A 144 -11.46 3.96 15.96
CA THR A 144 -11.35 4.45 14.60
C THR A 144 -10.21 3.82 13.84
N ALA A 145 -10.37 3.72 12.53
CA ALA A 145 -9.35 3.36 11.55
C ALA A 145 -9.65 4.04 10.21
N LEU A 146 -8.68 4.05 9.30
CA LEU A 146 -8.92 4.56 7.95
C LEU A 146 -9.72 3.53 7.14
N LYS A 147 -10.72 4.01 6.44
CA LYS A 147 -11.57 3.18 5.58
C LYS A 147 -10.75 2.45 4.53
N GLY A 148 -10.99 1.15 4.36
CA GLY A 148 -10.24 0.29 3.43
C GLY A 148 -8.81 -0.07 3.88
N SER A 149 -8.43 0.24 5.14
CA SER A 149 -7.15 -0.17 5.72
C SER A 149 -7.21 -1.58 6.32
N THR A 150 -6.05 -2.19 6.47
CA THR A 150 -5.89 -3.44 7.25
C THR A 150 -6.15 -3.22 8.74
N SER A 151 -5.91 -2.00 9.24
CA SER A 151 -6.26 -1.62 10.61
C SER A 151 -7.77 -1.73 10.86
N GLU A 152 -8.62 -1.25 9.93
CA GLU A 152 -10.07 -1.43 10.01
C GLU A 152 -10.44 -2.91 10.06
N GLN A 153 -9.89 -3.71 9.12
CA GLN A 153 -10.14 -5.16 9.08
C GLN A 153 -9.66 -5.86 10.35
N GLY A 154 -8.49 -5.46 10.85
CA GLY A 154 -7.90 -5.99 12.08
C GLY A 154 -8.75 -5.71 13.31
N VAL A 155 -9.25 -4.49 13.48
CA VAL A 155 -10.17 -4.14 14.59
C VAL A 155 -11.41 -5.00 14.52
N ARG A 156 -12.08 -5.08 13.37
CA ARG A 156 -13.32 -5.88 13.21
C ARG A 156 -13.12 -7.37 13.50
N ARG A 157 -11.95 -7.91 13.10
CA ARG A 157 -11.64 -9.33 13.28
C ARG A 157 -11.16 -9.68 14.68
N LEU A 158 -10.29 -8.86 15.26
CA LEU A 158 -9.57 -9.19 16.50
C LEU A 158 -10.24 -8.61 17.74
N ILE A 159 -11.07 -7.57 17.58
CA ILE A 159 -11.84 -6.96 18.67
C ILE A 159 -13.32 -6.85 18.21
N PRO A 160 -14.00 -7.98 17.97
CA PRO A 160 -15.33 -7.98 17.36
C PRO A 160 -16.41 -7.31 18.21
N THR A 161 -16.16 -7.11 19.50
CA THR A 161 -17.06 -6.39 20.41
C THR A 161 -16.88 -4.87 20.37
N ALA A 162 -15.82 -4.36 19.73
CA ALA A 162 -15.63 -2.93 19.55
C ALA A 162 -16.52 -2.37 18.43
N GLU A 163 -16.96 -1.13 18.59
CA GLU A 163 -17.59 -0.36 17.51
C GLU A 163 -16.51 0.23 16.61
N THR A 164 -16.39 -0.24 15.36
CA THR A 164 -15.43 0.29 14.39
C THR A 164 -16.01 1.50 13.67
N VAL A 165 -15.41 2.68 13.88
CA VAL A 165 -15.75 3.95 13.20
C VAL A 165 -14.68 4.25 12.16
N THR A 166 -15.05 4.49 10.91
CA THR A 166 -14.07 4.74 9.84
C THR A 166 -14.10 6.17 9.34
N PHE A 167 -12.90 6.69 9.03
CA PHE A 167 -12.71 7.98 8.36
C PHE A 167 -11.91 7.78 7.08
N GLN A 168 -12.04 8.70 6.13
CA GLN A 168 -11.31 8.65 4.86
C GLN A 168 -9.88 9.16 4.99
N ASP A 169 -9.62 10.07 5.92
CA ASP A 169 -8.30 10.67 6.12
C ASP A 169 -7.85 10.63 7.58
N THR A 170 -6.53 10.68 7.73
CA THR A 170 -5.85 10.60 9.03
C THR A 170 -6.21 11.76 9.96
N SER A 171 -6.40 12.97 9.41
CA SER A 171 -6.68 14.16 10.22
C SER A 171 -8.05 14.07 10.87
N ALA A 172 -9.07 13.60 10.13
CA ALA A 172 -10.40 13.39 10.65
C ALA A 172 -10.42 12.30 11.73
N ALA A 173 -9.72 11.17 11.50
CA ALA A 173 -9.60 10.10 12.49
C ALA A 173 -8.89 10.58 13.77
N TYR A 174 -7.79 11.31 13.62
CA TYR A 174 -7.06 11.91 14.75
C TYR A 174 -7.92 12.92 15.52
N LEU A 175 -8.63 13.83 14.83
CA LEU A 175 -9.51 14.79 15.47
C LEU A 175 -10.65 14.12 16.24
N ALA A 176 -11.20 13.03 15.72
CA ALA A 176 -12.22 12.26 16.42
C ALA A 176 -11.70 11.71 17.75
N LEU A 177 -10.44 11.23 17.79
CA LEU A 177 -9.81 10.76 19.02
C LEU A 177 -9.59 11.90 20.03
N VAL A 178 -8.97 13.02 19.59
CA VAL A 178 -8.63 14.11 20.53
C VAL A 178 -9.86 14.95 20.97
N GLN A 179 -11.01 14.74 20.34
CA GLN A 179 -12.31 15.32 20.70
C GLN A 179 -13.22 14.33 21.43
N ASP A 180 -12.70 13.18 21.89
CA ASP A 180 -13.42 12.12 22.61
C ASP A 180 -14.68 11.60 21.88
N LYS A 181 -14.71 11.70 20.53
CA LYS A 181 -15.77 11.11 19.70
C LYS A 181 -15.58 9.61 19.50
N VAL A 182 -14.33 9.16 19.64
CA VAL A 182 -13.92 7.76 19.66
C VAL A 182 -12.91 7.54 20.79
N ASP A 183 -12.83 6.33 21.32
CA ASP A 183 -11.95 5.98 22.44
C ASP A 183 -10.52 5.67 22.00
N ALA A 184 -10.34 5.21 20.76
CA ALA A 184 -9.05 4.75 20.25
C ALA A 184 -8.89 4.94 18.74
N PHE A 185 -7.64 5.00 18.27
CA PHE A 185 -7.28 5.04 16.85
C PHE A 185 -6.29 3.91 16.53
N CYS A 186 -6.70 2.98 15.65
CA CYS A 186 -5.86 1.90 15.15
C CYS A 186 -5.24 2.27 13.81
N ALA A 187 -3.90 2.23 13.72
CA ALA A 187 -3.15 2.49 12.49
C ALA A 187 -1.73 1.88 12.59
N SER A 188 -0.93 2.05 11.53
CA SER A 188 0.49 1.69 11.59
C SER A 188 1.22 2.47 12.69
N GLU A 189 2.12 1.80 13.39
CA GLU A 189 2.86 2.38 14.51
C GLU A 189 3.54 3.70 14.16
N LEU A 190 4.18 3.78 12.99
CA LEU A 190 4.91 4.98 12.59
C LEU A 190 3.99 6.18 12.36
N LEU A 191 2.80 5.97 11.80
CA LEU A 191 1.78 7.01 11.71
C LEU A 191 1.37 7.50 13.11
N LEU A 192 1.13 6.58 14.02
CA LEU A 192 0.74 6.91 15.39
C LEU A 192 1.85 7.61 16.17
N VAL A 193 3.13 7.21 15.98
CA VAL A 193 4.29 7.90 16.54
C VAL A 193 4.31 9.35 16.08
N LYS A 194 4.14 9.61 14.79
CA LYS A 194 4.11 10.97 14.24
C LYS A 194 2.98 11.80 14.83
N LEU A 195 1.77 11.27 14.86
CA LEU A 195 0.61 11.96 15.44
C LEU A 195 0.79 12.26 16.92
N ARG A 196 1.33 11.31 17.70
CA ARG A 196 1.62 11.51 19.13
C ARG A 196 2.61 12.63 19.36
N GLN A 197 3.66 12.74 18.54
CA GLN A 197 4.63 13.83 18.63
C GLN A 197 3.99 15.19 18.32
N GLN A 198 3.15 15.27 17.32
CA GLN A 198 2.43 16.49 16.94
C GLN A 198 1.42 16.93 18.00
N SER A 199 0.86 15.97 18.75
CA SER A 199 -0.16 16.19 19.77
C SER A 199 0.41 16.57 21.15
N ALA A 200 1.67 16.27 21.44
CA ALA A 200 2.25 16.27 22.79
C ALA A 200 1.99 17.55 23.61
N ALA A 201 1.82 18.70 22.95
CA ALA A 201 1.56 19.99 23.63
C ALA A 201 0.05 20.27 23.89
N ARG A 202 -0.88 19.48 23.34
CA ARG A 202 -2.33 19.75 23.41
C ARG A 202 -3.11 18.67 24.13
N VAL A 203 -3.02 17.43 23.63
CA VAL A 203 -3.70 16.26 24.20
C VAL A 203 -2.66 15.17 24.41
N PRO A 204 -2.39 14.74 25.65
CA PRO A 204 -1.46 13.66 25.91
C PRO A 204 -2.00 12.33 25.35
N LEU A 205 -1.29 11.77 24.37
CA LEU A 205 -1.63 10.49 23.75
C LEU A 205 -0.68 9.39 24.23
N ALA A 206 -1.17 8.17 24.29
CA ALA A 206 -0.42 6.95 24.58
C ALA A 206 -0.69 5.92 23.49
N MET A 207 0.28 5.05 23.23
CA MET A 207 0.07 3.83 22.46
C MET A 207 -0.02 2.65 23.40
N ILE A 208 -0.95 1.75 23.12
CA ILE A 208 -0.95 0.43 23.74
C ILE A 208 0.29 -0.30 23.26
N GLU A 209 1.09 -0.84 24.19
CA GLU A 209 2.41 -1.42 23.88
C GLU A 209 2.29 -2.62 22.93
N ALA A 210 1.34 -3.51 23.20
CA ALA A 210 1.07 -4.66 22.35
C ALA A 210 0.58 -4.23 20.96
N SER A 211 1.15 -4.83 19.92
CA SER A 211 0.64 -4.68 18.56
C SER A 211 -0.65 -5.46 18.40
N LEU A 212 -1.64 -4.89 17.73
CA LEU A 212 -2.85 -5.61 17.36
C LEU A 212 -2.53 -6.75 16.39
N PHE A 213 -1.65 -6.47 15.42
CA PHE A 213 -1.03 -7.45 14.53
C PHE A 213 0.17 -6.83 13.80
N VAL A 214 0.93 -7.69 13.12
CA VAL A 214 2.07 -7.32 12.26
C VAL A 214 1.75 -7.75 10.85
N GLU A 215 2.11 -6.94 9.86
CA GLU A 215 1.85 -7.23 8.45
C GLU A 215 3.02 -6.86 7.54
N PRO A 216 3.34 -7.68 6.53
CA PRO A 216 4.24 -7.29 5.47
C PRO A 216 3.54 -6.36 4.48
N TRP A 217 4.26 -5.36 3.98
CA TRP A 217 3.82 -4.52 2.87
C TRP A 217 4.57 -4.89 1.59
N GLY A 218 3.81 -5.12 0.54
CA GLY A 218 4.32 -5.34 -0.82
C GLY A 218 3.86 -4.23 -1.77
N LEU A 219 4.61 -4.05 -2.86
CA LEU A 219 4.10 -3.25 -3.96
C LEU A 219 2.92 -4.00 -4.60
N GLY A 220 1.80 -3.29 -4.81
CA GLY A 220 0.64 -3.86 -5.48
C GLY A 220 0.81 -3.82 -6.99
N LEU A 221 0.45 -4.92 -7.66
CA LEU A 221 0.48 -5.08 -9.11
C LEU A 221 -0.86 -5.66 -9.59
N ARG A 222 -1.26 -5.37 -10.81
CA ARG A 222 -2.45 -6.02 -11.39
C ARG A 222 -2.24 -7.54 -11.42
N LYS A 223 -3.35 -8.25 -11.20
CA LYS A 223 -3.33 -9.71 -11.17
C LYS A 223 -2.86 -10.29 -12.50
N GLY A 224 -1.88 -11.21 -12.44
CA GLY A 224 -1.35 -11.91 -13.60
C GLY A 224 -0.27 -11.17 -14.40
N GLU A 225 0.13 -9.96 -14.02
CA GLU A 225 1.23 -9.21 -14.66
C GLU A 225 2.60 -9.74 -14.20
N THR A 226 2.88 -11.01 -14.54
CA THR A 226 4.05 -11.77 -14.04
C THR A 226 5.36 -11.10 -14.43
N ALA A 227 5.50 -10.63 -15.69
CA ALA A 227 6.74 -9.99 -16.15
C ALA A 227 7.06 -8.71 -15.35
N LEU A 228 6.05 -7.88 -15.05
CA LEU A 228 6.24 -6.69 -14.22
C LEU A 228 6.55 -7.06 -12.77
N LYS A 229 5.85 -8.05 -12.21
CA LYS A 229 6.08 -8.56 -10.85
C LYS A 229 7.50 -9.08 -10.69
N ASP A 230 7.98 -9.91 -11.62
CA ASP A 230 9.34 -10.48 -11.58
C ASP A 230 10.39 -9.37 -11.70
N HIS A 231 10.16 -8.39 -12.57
CA HIS A 231 11.03 -7.22 -12.68
C HIS A 231 11.12 -6.44 -11.36
N VAL A 232 9.97 -6.13 -10.74
CA VAL A 232 9.90 -5.41 -9.45
C VAL A 232 10.59 -6.21 -8.35
N ASN A 233 10.37 -7.51 -8.26
CA ASN A 233 11.03 -8.38 -7.31
C ASN A 233 12.55 -8.42 -7.51
N GLY A 234 13.00 -8.44 -8.76
CA GLY A 234 14.42 -8.35 -9.12
C GLY A 234 15.06 -7.03 -8.65
N VAL A 235 14.34 -5.92 -8.79
CA VAL A 235 14.78 -4.61 -8.27
C VAL A 235 14.92 -4.65 -6.75
N LEU A 236 13.88 -5.10 -6.03
CA LEU A 236 13.89 -5.18 -4.57
C LEU A 236 15.02 -6.09 -4.05
N ALA A 237 15.21 -7.26 -4.68
CA ALA A 237 16.30 -8.19 -4.35
C ALA A 237 17.68 -7.55 -4.56
N LYS A 238 17.87 -6.81 -5.66
CA LYS A 238 19.12 -6.07 -5.95
C LYS A 238 19.38 -4.98 -4.92
N LEU A 239 18.38 -4.18 -4.56
CA LEU A 239 18.49 -3.15 -3.54
C LEU A 239 18.88 -3.75 -2.18
N SER A 240 18.34 -4.92 -1.85
CA SER A 240 18.68 -5.65 -0.64
C SER A 240 20.14 -6.16 -0.67
N ALA A 241 20.54 -6.81 -1.75
CA ALA A 241 21.88 -7.38 -1.89
C ALA A 241 22.99 -6.32 -1.91
N SER A 242 22.73 -5.14 -2.46
CA SER A 242 23.67 -4.01 -2.49
C SER A 242 23.71 -3.19 -1.20
N GLY A 243 22.77 -3.38 -0.28
CA GLY A 243 22.59 -2.53 0.90
C GLY A 243 21.95 -1.16 0.59
N GLU A 244 21.55 -0.92 -0.66
CA GLU A 244 20.91 0.36 -1.06
C GLU A 244 19.55 0.55 -0.39
N ILE A 245 18.82 -0.54 -0.11
CA ILE A 245 17.56 -0.48 0.64
C ILE A 245 17.77 0.09 2.05
N ASP A 246 18.90 -0.20 2.70
CA ASP A 246 19.22 0.34 4.02
C ASP A 246 19.52 1.83 3.98
N GLN A 247 20.10 2.32 2.87
CA GLN A 247 20.31 3.75 2.66
C GLN A 247 18.96 4.48 2.49
N VAL A 248 18.05 3.92 1.65
CA VAL A 248 16.69 4.46 1.47
C VAL A 248 15.92 4.43 2.79
N PHE A 249 16.00 3.34 3.54
CA PHE A 249 15.37 3.21 4.85
C PHE A 249 15.91 4.25 5.84
N SER A 250 17.23 4.35 5.96
CA SER A 250 17.89 5.27 6.91
C SER A 250 17.59 6.73 6.60
N LYS A 251 17.46 7.09 5.33
CA LYS A 251 17.10 8.46 4.91
C LYS A 251 15.78 8.93 5.52
N TRP A 252 14.79 8.02 5.63
CA TRP A 252 13.43 8.37 6.03
C TRP A 252 13.09 7.95 7.47
N LEU A 253 13.74 6.95 7.99
CA LEU A 253 13.40 6.26 9.23
C LEU A 253 14.55 6.14 10.22
N GLY A 254 15.80 6.33 9.76
CA GLY A 254 17.02 6.11 10.51
C GLY A 254 17.39 7.21 11.48
N GLU A 255 18.65 7.19 11.88
CA GLU A 255 19.24 8.16 12.80
C GLU A 255 19.06 9.59 12.30
N GLY A 256 18.70 10.50 13.20
CA GLY A 256 18.42 11.91 12.90
C GLY A 256 17.00 12.18 12.44
N THR A 257 16.18 11.16 12.16
CA THR A 257 14.75 11.32 11.93
C THR A 257 13.94 11.24 13.23
N VAL A 258 12.68 11.65 13.17
CA VAL A 258 11.77 11.51 14.33
C VAL A 258 11.48 10.05 14.70
N PHE A 259 11.75 9.12 13.81
CA PHE A 259 11.52 7.68 14.02
C PHE A 259 12.73 7.01 14.67
N ASN A 260 13.94 7.33 14.23
CA ASN A 260 15.22 6.84 14.75
C ASN A 260 15.25 5.31 14.93
N ILE A 261 14.86 4.58 13.91
CA ILE A 261 14.81 3.11 13.91
C ILE A 261 15.79 2.52 12.92
N LYS A 262 16.15 1.26 13.12
CA LYS A 262 16.91 0.44 12.16
C LYS A 262 15.98 -0.56 11.49
N ARG A 263 16.29 -0.91 10.24
CA ARG A 263 15.55 -1.95 9.54
C ARG A 263 15.84 -3.32 10.17
N ASP A 264 14.81 -4.02 10.57
CA ASP A 264 14.85 -5.32 11.25
C ASP A 264 14.10 -6.44 10.50
N PHE A 265 13.76 -6.20 9.22
CA PHE A 265 13.05 -7.13 8.35
C PHE A 265 13.84 -7.40 7.06
N ALA A 266 13.59 -8.56 6.45
CA ALA A 266 14.15 -8.94 5.15
C ALA A 266 13.25 -8.49 3.99
N ILE A 267 13.86 -8.34 2.80
CA ILE A 267 13.15 -8.24 1.53
C ILE A 267 12.96 -9.68 1.04
N GLU A 268 11.75 -10.19 1.14
CA GLU A 268 11.45 -11.59 0.84
C GLU A 268 10.03 -11.78 0.33
N GLU A 269 9.75 -12.94 -0.21
CA GLU A 269 8.42 -13.31 -0.65
C GLU A 269 7.43 -13.27 0.52
N ILE A 270 6.27 -12.65 0.30
CA ILE A 270 5.20 -12.62 1.29
C ILE A 270 4.53 -14.00 1.30
N LYS A 271 4.67 -14.70 2.42
CA LYS A 271 4.02 -15.99 2.65
C LYS A 271 2.60 -15.73 3.14
N GLY A 272 1.63 -16.25 2.39
CA GLY A 272 0.20 -16.15 2.69
C GLY A 272 -0.25 -17.08 3.81
#